data_027cbb00525258ab53485bea5f7d7ba2
#
_entry.id   027cbb00525258ab53485bea5f7d7ba2
#
_cell.length_a   1.000
_cell.length_b   1.000
_cell.length_c   1.000
_cell.angle_alpha   90.00
_cell.angle_beta   90.00
_cell.angle_gamma   90.00
#
_symmetry.space_group_name_H-M   'P 1'
#
loop_
_entity.id
_entity.type
_entity.pdbx_description
1 polymer ?
#
loop_
_entity_poly.entity_id
_entity_poly.type
_entity_poly.pdbx_seq_one_letter_code
_entity_poly.pdbx_strand_id
1 'polypeptide(L)'
;MVLTRSFVRAKRPCTDGFRWFVRQFGEGGDYQAMLDEMVAAGRVGDACWLLEQFGPTDELRVVDAIEADAIVFAGTLEVRGGVDVEGVLRVGRSLQAGAGVRAGGDVQVGADLRVEGSVRVEGDLQVGGDLRVGWGVDCAGELRCDGELRTGWDLRCDGRLRVAGNAYVGLDLQADEGVRCAKGLQAGGDIQVENTLRAAQGIAAGGSIRAGMHLEAGWGIKAGGVIAAAGAIRAGESLAAGEAIRAGAGYGVFAGLDVQMEAWEASARVSAPQRPEGLMSGWWAGPAAC
;
A
#
# COMPACT_ATOMS: atom_id res chain seq x y z
N MET A 1 -6.68 27.08 -13.30
CA MET A 1 -7.45 26.60 -14.52
C MET A 1 -8.87 27.08 -14.39
N VAL A 2 -9.47 27.61 -15.47
CA VAL A 2 -10.88 28.06 -15.45
C VAL A 2 -11.79 26.97 -15.99
N LEU A 3 -12.79 26.53 -15.21
CA LEU A 3 -13.83 25.61 -15.64
C LEU A 3 -15.10 26.39 -15.99
N THR A 4 -15.69 26.07 -17.14
CA THR A 4 -16.96 26.65 -17.56
C THR A 4 -18.12 25.69 -17.32
N ARG A 5 -19.33 26.24 -17.18
CA ARG A 5 -20.57 25.47 -17.06
C ARG A 5 -20.74 24.43 -18.17
N SER A 6 -20.33 24.75 -19.40
CA SER A 6 -20.42 23.83 -20.53
C SER A 6 -19.50 22.63 -20.38
N PHE A 7 -18.27 22.82 -19.87
CA PHE A 7 -17.31 21.73 -19.59
C PHE A 7 -17.83 20.81 -18.51
N VAL A 8 -18.32 21.35 -17.39
CA VAL A 8 -18.89 20.54 -16.32
C VAL A 8 -20.09 19.74 -16.80
N ARG A 9 -21.00 20.38 -17.56
CA ARG A 9 -22.17 19.69 -18.13
C ARG A 9 -21.78 18.54 -19.08
N ALA A 10 -20.71 18.69 -19.86
CA ALA A 10 -20.23 17.66 -20.78
C ALA A 10 -19.79 16.36 -20.05
N LYS A 11 -19.38 16.45 -18.79
CA LYS A 11 -18.99 15.31 -17.94
C LYS A 11 -20.20 14.58 -17.31
N ARG A 12 -21.43 15.01 -17.59
CA ARG A 12 -22.68 14.41 -17.11
C ARG A 12 -22.76 14.29 -15.57
N PRO A 13 -22.60 15.40 -14.84
CA PRO A 13 -22.76 15.40 -13.40
C PRO A 13 -24.17 14.95 -12.97
N CYS A 14 -24.33 14.56 -11.73
CA CYS A 14 -25.66 14.31 -11.17
C CYS A 14 -26.50 15.59 -11.18
N THR A 15 -27.81 15.44 -11.26
CA THR A 15 -28.75 16.58 -11.40
C THR A 15 -28.64 17.57 -10.23
N ASP A 16 -28.49 17.05 -9.01
CA ASP A 16 -28.37 17.88 -7.80
C ASP A 16 -27.05 18.64 -7.77
N GLY A 17 -25.93 17.95 -7.98
CA GLY A 17 -24.60 18.57 -8.04
C GLY A 17 -24.51 19.64 -9.12
N PHE A 18 -25.08 19.38 -10.32
CA PHE A 18 -25.08 20.39 -11.38
C PHE A 18 -25.96 21.60 -11.08
N ARG A 19 -27.14 21.42 -10.44
CA ARG A 19 -27.99 22.52 -10.01
C ARG A 19 -27.29 23.41 -8.98
N TRP A 20 -26.64 22.77 -8.01
CA TRP A 20 -25.86 23.46 -6.99
C TRP A 20 -24.69 24.23 -7.63
N PHE A 21 -23.92 23.58 -8.52
CA PHE A 21 -22.83 24.20 -9.28
C PHE A 21 -23.29 25.47 -10.02
N VAL A 22 -24.36 25.39 -10.78
CA VAL A 22 -24.88 26.56 -11.55
C VAL A 22 -25.35 27.67 -10.63
N ARG A 23 -25.91 27.35 -9.47
CA ARG A 23 -26.37 28.37 -8.48
C ARG A 23 -25.17 29.08 -7.87
N GLN A 24 -24.11 28.37 -7.56
CA GLN A 24 -22.94 28.90 -6.84
C GLN A 24 -21.97 29.63 -7.78
N PHE A 25 -21.68 29.02 -8.94
CA PHE A 25 -20.62 29.49 -9.84
C PHE A 25 -21.14 30.10 -11.17
N GLY A 26 -22.44 30.02 -11.46
CA GLY A 26 -23.04 30.59 -12.66
C GLY A 26 -22.43 30.00 -13.94
N GLU A 27 -21.65 30.82 -14.68
CA GLU A 27 -21.00 30.40 -15.92
C GLU A 27 -19.67 29.66 -15.72
N GLY A 28 -19.14 29.65 -14.51
CA GLY A 28 -17.90 28.98 -14.15
C GLY A 28 -16.95 29.81 -13.30
N GLY A 29 -15.71 29.34 -13.13
CA GLY A 29 -14.71 30.02 -12.31
C GLY A 29 -13.38 29.28 -12.23
N ASP A 30 -12.54 29.68 -11.30
CA ASP A 30 -11.27 28.99 -11.04
C ASP A 30 -11.51 27.59 -10.45
N TYR A 31 -10.79 26.63 -10.95
CA TYR A 31 -10.99 25.21 -10.63
C TYR A 31 -10.74 24.90 -9.14
N GLN A 32 -9.59 25.37 -8.59
CA GLN A 32 -9.29 25.09 -7.19
C GLN A 32 -10.23 25.85 -6.25
N ALA A 33 -10.56 27.07 -6.58
CA ALA A 33 -11.55 27.83 -5.79
C ALA A 33 -12.93 27.13 -5.75
N MET A 34 -13.32 26.45 -6.84
CA MET A 34 -14.53 25.63 -6.88
C MET A 34 -14.45 24.42 -5.96
N LEU A 35 -13.29 23.71 -5.97
CA LEU A 35 -13.08 22.59 -5.07
C LEU A 35 -13.13 23.02 -3.61
N ASP A 36 -12.45 24.11 -3.26
CA ASP A 36 -12.41 24.67 -1.91
C ASP A 36 -13.84 25.07 -1.43
N GLU A 37 -14.64 25.71 -2.29
CA GLU A 37 -16.02 26.10 -1.98
C GLU A 37 -16.96 24.88 -1.83
N MET A 38 -16.79 23.84 -2.67
CA MET A 38 -17.54 22.58 -2.52
C MET A 38 -17.23 21.89 -1.19
N VAL A 39 -15.97 21.85 -0.80
CA VAL A 39 -15.55 21.28 0.50
C VAL A 39 -16.14 22.10 1.65
N ALA A 40 -16.05 23.44 1.61
CA ALA A 40 -16.62 24.34 2.62
C ALA A 40 -18.15 24.19 2.73
N ALA A 41 -18.84 23.87 1.63
CA ALA A 41 -20.27 23.59 1.62
C ALA A 41 -20.64 22.14 2.04
N GLY A 42 -19.68 21.33 2.51
CA GLY A 42 -19.89 19.94 2.88
C GLY A 42 -20.12 18.98 1.70
N ARG A 43 -19.86 19.44 0.46
CA ARG A 43 -20.05 18.66 -0.77
C ARG A 43 -18.73 17.98 -1.23
N VAL A 44 -18.07 17.34 -0.29
CA VAL A 44 -16.75 16.69 -0.54
C VAL A 44 -16.82 15.67 -1.68
N GLY A 45 -17.91 14.88 -1.76
CA GLY A 45 -18.12 13.90 -2.84
C GLY A 45 -18.20 14.55 -4.23
N ASP A 46 -18.82 15.74 -4.35
CA ASP A 46 -18.87 16.48 -5.61
C ASP A 46 -17.50 17.07 -5.97
N ALA A 47 -16.74 17.55 -4.98
CA ALA A 47 -15.37 18.02 -5.19
C ALA A 47 -14.45 16.87 -5.65
N CYS A 48 -14.54 15.69 -5.02
CA CYS A 48 -13.81 14.51 -5.45
C CYS A 48 -14.19 14.09 -6.88
N TRP A 49 -15.48 14.05 -7.20
CA TRP A 49 -15.95 13.76 -8.56
C TRP A 49 -15.40 14.78 -9.57
N LEU A 50 -15.41 16.08 -9.22
CA LEU A 50 -14.90 17.12 -10.11
C LEU A 50 -13.40 16.91 -10.39
N LEU A 51 -12.62 16.58 -9.35
CA LEU A 51 -11.21 16.27 -9.50
C LEU A 51 -10.96 15.02 -10.37
N GLU A 52 -11.79 13.98 -10.26
CA GLU A 52 -11.71 12.80 -11.13
C GLU A 52 -11.99 13.12 -12.60
N GLN A 53 -12.95 14.00 -12.86
CA GLN A 53 -13.38 14.31 -14.23
C GLN A 53 -12.43 15.23 -14.97
N PHE A 54 -11.76 16.15 -14.27
CA PHE A 54 -10.92 17.18 -14.88
C PHE A 54 -9.43 16.94 -14.62
N GLY A 55 -9.11 16.05 -13.70
CA GLY A 55 -7.76 15.65 -13.37
C GLY A 55 -6.98 16.69 -12.55
N PRO A 56 -5.71 16.36 -12.26
CA PRO A 56 -4.84 17.23 -11.48
C PRO A 56 -4.35 18.45 -12.25
N THR A 57 -3.90 19.46 -11.50
CA THR A 57 -3.23 20.66 -12.03
C THR A 57 -1.76 20.68 -11.65
N ASP A 58 -1.00 21.62 -12.23
CA ASP A 58 0.40 21.87 -11.87
C ASP A 58 0.55 22.86 -10.70
N GLU A 59 -0.55 23.21 -10.03
CA GLU A 59 -0.52 24.12 -8.88
C GLU A 59 0.28 23.50 -7.73
N LEU A 60 1.17 24.31 -7.16
CA LEU A 60 1.89 23.99 -5.95
C LEU A 60 1.39 24.89 -4.81
N ARG A 61 0.97 24.27 -3.70
CA ARG A 61 0.58 24.98 -2.48
C ARG A 61 1.51 24.57 -1.36
N VAL A 62 2.17 25.55 -0.74
CA VAL A 62 3.06 25.36 0.41
C VAL A 62 2.42 25.99 1.64
N VAL A 63 2.25 25.19 2.71
CA VAL A 63 1.64 25.65 3.98
C VAL A 63 2.45 25.13 5.17
N ASP A 64 2.29 25.75 6.33
CA ASP A 64 3.03 25.34 7.53
C ASP A 64 2.42 24.10 8.19
N ALA A 65 1.11 24.03 8.30
CA ALA A 65 0.36 22.87 8.80
C ALA A 65 -1.05 22.88 8.21
N ILE A 66 -1.74 21.75 8.30
CA ILE A 66 -3.13 21.61 7.89
C ILE A 66 -3.92 21.00 9.06
N GLU A 67 -5.05 21.66 9.38
CA GLU A 67 -6.09 21.16 10.26
C GLU A 67 -7.43 21.53 9.61
N ALA A 68 -8.23 20.52 9.22
CA ALA A 68 -9.44 20.73 8.43
C ALA A 68 -10.40 19.53 8.53
N ASP A 69 -11.70 19.78 8.24
CA ASP A 69 -12.70 18.71 8.16
C ASP A 69 -12.47 17.81 6.94
N ALA A 70 -12.11 18.38 5.80
CA ALA A 70 -11.78 17.67 4.58
C ALA A 70 -10.88 18.53 3.67
N ILE A 71 -10.11 17.88 2.80
CA ILE A 71 -9.26 18.55 1.80
C ILE A 71 -9.42 17.88 0.43
N VAL A 72 -9.71 18.70 -0.58
CA VAL A 72 -9.63 18.28 -2.00
C VAL A 72 -8.79 19.32 -2.75
N PHE A 73 -7.55 18.95 -3.07
CA PHE A 73 -6.59 19.81 -3.74
C PHE A 73 -6.13 19.20 -5.07
N ALA A 74 -6.26 19.94 -6.17
CA ALA A 74 -5.98 19.39 -7.50
C ALA A 74 -4.50 19.28 -7.84
N GLY A 75 -3.62 20.01 -7.17
CA GLY A 75 -2.19 20.10 -7.47
C GLY A 75 -1.30 19.29 -6.54
N THR A 76 -0.08 19.80 -6.31
CA THR A 76 0.91 19.29 -5.36
C THR A 76 0.82 20.07 -4.05
N LEU A 77 0.75 19.38 -2.94
CA LEU A 77 0.64 19.96 -1.60
C LEU A 77 1.91 19.68 -0.80
N GLU A 78 2.59 20.75 -0.38
CA GLU A 78 3.74 20.68 0.52
C GLU A 78 3.38 21.28 1.88
N VAL A 79 3.46 20.48 2.92
CA VAL A 79 3.16 20.86 4.29
C VAL A 79 4.43 20.74 5.11
N ARG A 80 4.93 21.85 5.66
CA ARG A 80 6.18 21.84 6.46
C ARG A 80 6.04 21.07 7.76
N GLY A 81 4.84 21.09 8.36
CA GLY A 81 4.47 20.37 9.56
C GLY A 81 3.58 19.17 9.29
N GLY A 82 2.59 18.97 10.15
CA GLY A 82 1.63 17.87 10.08
C GLY A 82 0.39 18.20 9.27
N VAL A 83 -0.30 17.13 8.89
CA VAL A 83 -1.64 17.17 8.27
C VAL A 83 -2.59 16.41 9.17
N ASP A 84 -3.62 17.09 9.68
CA ASP A 84 -4.71 16.51 10.46
C ASP A 84 -6.04 16.85 9.79
N VAL A 85 -6.74 15.82 9.27
CA VAL A 85 -8.00 15.94 8.54
C VAL A 85 -9.02 15.01 9.17
N GLU A 86 -10.16 15.52 9.63
CA GLU A 86 -11.20 14.71 10.27
C GLU A 86 -11.85 13.72 9.30
N GLY A 87 -11.92 14.05 8.02
CA GLY A 87 -12.55 13.25 6.97
C GLY A 87 -11.58 12.90 5.84
N VAL A 88 -12.02 13.21 4.61
CA VAL A 88 -11.31 12.85 3.36
C VAL A 88 -10.15 13.79 3.06
N LEU A 89 -9.00 13.20 2.76
CA LEU A 89 -7.83 13.91 2.22
C LEU A 89 -7.59 13.46 0.77
N ARG A 90 -7.85 14.33 -0.19
CA ARG A 90 -7.63 14.04 -1.61
C ARG A 90 -6.70 15.06 -2.25
N VAL A 91 -5.59 14.59 -2.79
CA VAL A 91 -4.57 15.40 -3.47
C VAL A 91 -4.39 14.86 -4.89
N GLY A 92 -4.57 15.72 -5.88
CA GLY A 92 -4.54 15.31 -7.28
C GLY A 92 -3.16 14.88 -7.79
N ARG A 93 -2.09 15.43 -7.21
CA ARG A 93 -0.70 15.04 -7.49
C ARG A 93 -0.02 14.51 -6.24
N SER A 94 1.09 15.09 -5.83
CA SER A 94 1.90 14.63 -4.70
C SER A 94 1.55 15.37 -3.42
N LEU A 95 1.69 14.65 -2.30
CA LEU A 95 1.63 15.21 -0.96
C LEU A 95 2.97 14.98 -0.26
N GLN A 96 3.56 16.06 0.24
CA GLN A 96 4.72 16.01 1.11
C GLN A 96 4.38 16.63 2.47
N ALA A 97 4.64 15.90 3.56
CA ALA A 97 4.46 16.40 4.92
C ALA A 97 5.74 16.23 5.74
N GLY A 98 6.18 17.31 6.39
CA GLY A 98 7.40 17.32 7.22
C GLY A 98 7.21 16.68 8.61
N ALA A 99 5.95 16.41 8.99
CA ALA A 99 5.62 15.65 10.19
C ALA A 99 4.64 14.51 9.83
N GLY A 100 3.69 14.13 10.71
CA GLY A 100 2.73 13.07 10.46
C GLY A 100 1.55 13.51 9.58
N VAL A 101 0.87 12.52 9.02
CA VAL A 101 -0.43 12.67 8.34
C VAL A 101 -1.46 11.84 9.09
N ARG A 102 -2.56 12.48 9.49
CA ARG A 102 -3.72 11.83 10.10
C ARG A 102 -4.97 12.17 9.30
N ALA A 103 -5.77 11.16 9.00
CA ALA A 103 -7.07 11.32 8.36
C ALA A 103 -8.10 10.38 9.01
N GLY A 104 -9.25 10.92 9.38
CA GLY A 104 -10.39 10.14 9.89
C GLY A 104 -11.23 9.49 8.79
N GLY A 105 -10.93 9.73 7.52
CA GLY A 105 -11.54 9.11 6.36
C GLY A 105 -10.48 8.63 5.38
N ASP A 106 -10.88 8.52 4.11
CA ASP A 106 -10.01 8.04 3.04
C ASP A 106 -8.93 9.05 2.67
N VAL A 107 -7.73 8.54 2.36
CA VAL A 107 -6.63 9.31 1.80
C VAL A 107 -6.36 8.86 0.37
N GLN A 108 -6.45 9.79 -0.57
CA GLN A 108 -6.10 9.52 -1.96
C GLN A 108 -5.09 10.56 -2.48
N VAL A 109 -3.93 10.09 -2.92
CA VAL A 109 -2.86 10.90 -3.52
C VAL A 109 -2.61 10.39 -4.94
N GLY A 110 -2.75 11.26 -5.94
CA GLY A 110 -2.68 10.87 -7.35
C GLY A 110 -1.29 10.48 -7.84
N ALA A 111 -0.24 10.94 -7.15
CA ALA A 111 1.16 10.58 -7.41
C ALA A 111 1.84 10.15 -6.10
N ASP A 112 2.97 10.75 -5.73
CA ASP A 112 3.77 10.33 -4.59
C ASP A 112 3.23 10.89 -3.26
N LEU A 113 3.28 10.06 -2.22
CA LEU A 113 3.07 10.45 -0.83
C LEU A 113 4.38 10.30 -0.06
N ARG A 114 4.90 11.45 0.43
CA ARG A 114 6.09 11.49 1.27
C ARG A 114 5.78 12.12 2.62
N VAL A 115 6.05 11.39 3.69
CA VAL A 115 5.79 11.81 5.07
C VAL A 115 7.02 11.51 5.91
N GLU A 116 7.58 12.52 6.59
CA GLU A 116 8.75 12.32 7.45
C GLU A 116 8.39 11.66 8.80
N GLY A 117 7.14 11.84 9.27
CA GLY A 117 6.59 11.19 10.46
C GLY A 117 5.82 9.91 10.14
N SER A 118 4.73 9.65 10.88
CA SER A 118 3.81 8.52 10.67
C SER A 118 2.60 8.90 9.83
N VAL A 119 1.99 7.89 9.23
CA VAL A 119 0.70 7.99 8.52
C VAL A 119 -0.34 7.18 9.29
N ARG A 120 -1.46 7.81 9.66
CA ARG A 120 -2.62 7.14 10.24
C ARG A 120 -3.87 7.49 9.46
N VAL A 121 -4.56 6.47 8.97
CA VAL A 121 -5.77 6.59 8.14
C VAL A 121 -6.83 5.64 8.68
N GLU A 122 -8.01 6.19 9.04
CA GLU A 122 -9.13 5.36 9.52
C GLU A 122 -9.95 4.75 8.36
N GLY A 123 -9.74 5.21 7.13
CA GLY A 123 -10.32 4.69 5.90
C GLY A 123 -9.28 4.01 5.01
N ASP A 124 -9.49 4.08 3.70
CA ASP A 124 -8.58 3.56 2.69
C ASP A 124 -7.42 4.53 2.40
N LEU A 125 -6.23 3.98 2.14
CA LEU A 125 -5.07 4.74 1.69
C LEU A 125 -4.71 4.34 0.25
N GLN A 126 -4.87 5.28 -0.69
CA GLN A 126 -4.55 5.05 -2.10
C GLN A 126 -3.48 6.04 -2.56
N VAL A 127 -2.36 5.53 -3.07
CA VAL A 127 -1.23 6.30 -3.57
C VAL A 127 -0.92 5.84 -5.00
N GLY A 128 -1.07 6.76 -5.97
CA GLY A 128 -0.87 6.47 -7.39
C GLY A 128 0.59 6.37 -7.82
N GLY A 129 1.53 6.77 -6.96
CA GLY A 129 2.99 6.65 -7.12
C GLY A 129 3.63 5.95 -5.94
N ASP A 130 4.78 6.46 -5.51
CA ASP A 130 5.53 5.93 -4.37
C ASP A 130 4.96 6.40 -3.03
N LEU A 131 4.96 5.49 -2.06
CA LEU A 131 4.65 5.78 -0.65
C LEU A 131 5.94 5.70 0.18
N ARG A 132 6.38 6.85 0.72
CA ARG A 132 7.55 6.92 1.59
C ARG A 132 7.19 7.55 2.93
N VAL A 133 7.34 6.78 4.00
CA VAL A 133 7.01 7.19 5.37
C VAL A 133 8.23 6.98 6.26
N GLY A 134 8.65 8.04 6.94
CA GLY A 134 9.84 7.99 7.81
C GLY A 134 9.65 7.09 9.02
N TRP A 135 8.42 7.02 9.53
CA TRP A 135 8.07 6.13 10.65
C TRP A 135 7.13 5.02 10.21
N GLY A 136 6.03 4.80 10.93
CA GLY A 136 5.07 3.73 10.66
C GLY A 136 3.85 4.17 9.85
N VAL A 137 3.15 3.18 9.30
CA VAL A 137 1.85 3.34 8.65
C VAL A 137 0.82 2.51 9.40
N ASP A 138 -0.31 3.14 9.73
CA ASP A 138 -1.47 2.52 10.36
C ASP A 138 -2.71 2.85 9.50
N CYS A 139 -3.26 1.86 8.82
CA CYS A 139 -4.37 1.99 7.88
C CYS A 139 -5.48 1.00 8.25
N ALA A 140 -6.63 1.52 8.67
CA ALA A 140 -7.77 0.68 9.05
C ALA A 140 -8.52 0.08 7.84
N GLY A 141 -8.36 0.67 6.65
CA GLY A 141 -8.93 0.18 5.39
C GLY A 141 -7.92 -0.55 4.49
N GLU A 142 -8.20 -0.55 3.18
CA GLU A 142 -7.28 -1.08 2.16
C GLU A 142 -6.13 -0.10 1.93
N LEU A 143 -4.89 -0.60 1.86
CA LEU A 143 -3.74 0.16 1.42
C LEU A 143 -3.35 -0.25 0.00
N ARG A 144 -3.44 0.70 -0.93
CA ARG A 144 -3.00 0.54 -2.31
C ARG A 144 -1.89 1.52 -2.67
N CYS A 145 -0.77 1.01 -3.14
CA CYS A 145 0.36 1.77 -3.64
C CYS A 145 0.69 1.30 -5.06
N ASP A 146 0.55 2.17 -6.06
CA ASP A 146 0.85 1.82 -7.45
C ASP A 146 2.35 1.96 -7.79
N GLY A 147 3.16 2.49 -6.88
CA GLY A 147 4.63 2.55 -6.93
C GLY A 147 5.30 1.65 -5.91
N GLU A 148 6.44 2.12 -5.39
CA GLU A 148 7.20 1.49 -4.31
C GLU A 148 6.67 1.95 -2.94
N LEU A 149 6.60 1.02 -1.98
CA LEU A 149 6.23 1.31 -0.60
C LEU A 149 7.48 1.21 0.28
N ARG A 150 7.75 2.26 1.07
CA ARG A 150 8.80 2.27 2.10
C ARG A 150 8.30 2.85 3.41
N THR A 151 8.43 2.11 4.49
CA THR A 151 8.24 2.61 5.85
C THR A 151 9.51 2.43 6.65
N GLY A 152 9.83 3.40 7.52
CA GLY A 152 11.00 3.30 8.40
C GLY A 152 10.79 2.35 9.57
N TRP A 153 9.54 2.18 10.01
CA TRP A 153 9.15 1.31 11.13
C TRP A 153 8.06 0.32 10.68
N ASP A 154 7.03 0.14 11.49
CA ASP A 154 5.98 -0.85 11.28
C ASP A 154 5.00 -0.42 10.18
N LEU A 155 4.40 -1.42 9.54
CA LEU A 155 3.25 -1.25 8.68
C LEU A 155 2.12 -2.13 9.19
N ARG A 156 1.01 -1.49 9.60
CA ARG A 156 -0.24 -2.14 9.93
C ARG A 156 -1.33 -1.77 8.93
N CYS A 157 -2.06 -2.77 8.45
CA CYS A 157 -3.17 -2.61 7.53
C CYS A 157 -4.28 -3.60 7.93
N ASP A 158 -5.44 -3.10 8.38
CA ASP A 158 -6.55 -3.99 8.76
C ASP A 158 -7.27 -4.55 7.51
N GLY A 159 -7.16 -3.87 6.36
CA GLY A 159 -7.65 -4.35 5.06
C GLY A 159 -6.57 -5.03 4.22
N ARG A 160 -6.74 -4.99 2.91
CA ARG A 160 -5.78 -5.56 1.95
C ARG A 160 -4.62 -4.62 1.69
N LEU A 161 -3.43 -5.20 1.63
CA LEU A 161 -2.24 -4.48 1.18
C LEU A 161 -1.91 -4.86 -0.27
N ARG A 162 -1.92 -3.87 -1.17
CA ARG A 162 -1.55 -4.04 -2.57
C ARG A 162 -0.46 -3.07 -2.97
N VAL A 163 0.67 -3.59 -3.40
CA VAL A 163 1.82 -2.80 -3.86
C VAL A 163 2.21 -3.25 -5.26
N ALA A 164 2.21 -2.33 -6.22
CA ALA A 164 2.63 -2.63 -7.59
C ALA A 164 4.16 -2.64 -7.76
N GLY A 165 4.88 -1.98 -6.86
CA GLY A 165 6.35 -2.01 -6.77
C GLY A 165 6.88 -3.02 -5.76
N ASN A 166 8.06 -2.72 -5.22
CA ASN A 166 8.59 -3.38 -4.04
C ASN A 166 7.98 -2.79 -2.77
N ALA A 167 7.86 -3.62 -1.73
CA ALA A 167 7.51 -3.16 -0.40
C ALA A 167 8.69 -3.38 0.57
N TYR A 168 9.11 -2.32 1.24
CA TYR A 168 10.17 -2.31 2.24
C TYR A 168 9.61 -1.78 3.55
N VAL A 169 9.57 -2.62 4.56
CA VAL A 169 9.11 -2.29 5.91
C VAL A 169 10.30 -2.37 6.85
N GLY A 170 10.57 -1.29 7.60
CA GLY A 170 11.76 -1.21 8.46
C GLY A 170 11.75 -2.23 9.60
N LEU A 171 10.58 -2.48 10.19
CA LEU A 171 10.38 -3.44 11.28
C LEU A 171 9.30 -4.46 10.90
N ASP A 172 8.14 -4.46 11.56
CA ASP A 172 7.11 -5.48 11.39
C ASP A 172 6.05 -5.08 10.36
N LEU A 173 5.58 -6.09 9.61
CA LEU A 173 4.41 -5.97 8.73
C LEU A 173 3.28 -6.82 9.30
N GLN A 174 2.13 -6.18 9.54
CA GLN A 174 0.90 -6.85 9.94
C GLN A 174 -0.23 -6.49 8.97
N ALA A 175 -0.95 -7.50 8.47
CA ALA A 175 -2.14 -7.30 7.65
C ALA A 175 -3.22 -8.32 8.02
N ASP A 176 -4.44 -7.83 8.28
CA ASP A 176 -5.56 -8.68 8.70
C ASP A 176 -6.26 -9.34 7.50
N GLU A 177 -6.06 -8.78 6.30
CA GLU A 177 -6.44 -9.45 5.05
C GLU A 177 -5.21 -9.92 4.27
N GLY A 178 -5.35 -10.06 2.94
CA GLY A 178 -4.26 -10.55 2.09
C GLY A 178 -3.25 -9.48 1.69
N VAL A 179 -2.01 -9.88 1.51
CA VAL A 179 -0.93 -9.03 1.01
C VAL A 179 -0.54 -9.47 -0.39
N ARG A 180 -0.46 -8.52 -1.32
CA ARG A 180 -0.02 -8.75 -2.68
C ARG A 180 0.99 -7.71 -3.14
N CYS A 181 2.20 -8.15 -3.43
CA CYS A 181 3.24 -7.33 -4.06
C CYS A 181 3.49 -7.82 -5.50
N ALA A 182 3.46 -6.91 -6.47
CA ALA A 182 3.78 -7.27 -7.86
C ALA A 182 5.30 -7.42 -8.09
N LYS A 183 6.11 -7.04 -7.10
CA LYS A 183 7.55 -7.31 -7.03
C LYS A 183 7.90 -8.00 -5.72
N GLY A 184 8.97 -7.60 -5.05
CA GLY A 184 9.45 -8.17 -3.80
C GLY A 184 8.82 -7.55 -2.55
N LEU A 185 8.88 -8.29 -1.44
CA LEU A 185 8.51 -7.83 -0.11
C LEU A 185 9.66 -8.09 0.86
N GLN A 186 10.05 -7.07 1.59
CA GLN A 186 11.07 -7.17 2.63
C GLN A 186 10.61 -6.47 3.91
N ALA A 187 10.76 -7.16 5.05
CA ALA A 187 10.58 -6.58 6.37
C ALA A 187 11.85 -6.79 7.22
N GLY A 188 12.19 -5.83 8.06
CA GLY A 188 13.30 -5.95 9.01
C GLY A 188 13.00 -6.87 10.17
N GLY A 189 11.74 -6.95 10.59
CA GLY A 189 11.19 -7.80 11.64
C GLY A 189 10.33 -8.94 11.11
N ASP A 190 9.16 -9.15 11.75
CA ASP A 190 8.20 -10.18 11.40
C ASP A 190 7.26 -9.76 10.27
N ILE A 191 6.78 -10.73 9.50
CA ILE A 191 5.67 -10.58 8.56
C ILE A 191 4.53 -11.47 9.03
N GLN A 192 3.40 -10.84 9.41
CA GLN A 192 2.18 -11.53 9.81
C GLN A 192 1.02 -11.11 8.92
N VAL A 193 0.40 -12.08 8.26
CA VAL A 193 -0.75 -11.87 7.37
C VAL A 193 -1.82 -12.90 7.72
N GLU A 194 -3.03 -12.46 8.08
CA GLU A 194 -4.09 -13.37 8.49
C GLU A 194 -4.72 -14.16 7.33
N ASN A 195 -4.41 -13.79 6.08
CA ASN A 195 -4.86 -14.48 4.88
C ASN A 195 -3.66 -14.91 4.00
N THR A 196 -3.76 -14.75 2.68
CA THR A 196 -2.71 -15.14 1.73
C THR A 196 -1.67 -14.04 1.56
N LEU A 197 -0.41 -14.40 1.66
CA LEU A 197 0.73 -13.56 1.33
C LEU A 197 1.33 -13.97 -0.01
N ARG A 198 1.35 -13.03 -0.96
CA ARG A 198 1.89 -13.28 -2.30
C ARG A 198 2.80 -12.16 -2.78
N ALA A 199 3.98 -12.52 -3.26
CA ALA A 199 4.88 -11.64 -4.00
C ALA A 199 5.28 -12.28 -5.33
N ALA A 200 5.35 -11.48 -6.41
CA ALA A 200 5.80 -12.01 -7.71
C ALA A 200 7.31 -12.28 -7.75
N GLN A 201 8.06 -11.67 -6.84
CA GLN A 201 9.49 -11.92 -6.63
C GLN A 201 9.72 -12.55 -5.26
N GLY A 202 10.83 -12.20 -4.59
CA GLY A 202 11.18 -12.76 -3.28
C GLY A 202 10.42 -12.15 -2.10
N ILE A 203 10.33 -12.93 -1.02
CA ILE A 203 9.84 -12.48 0.28
C ILE A 203 10.97 -12.68 1.29
N ALA A 204 11.32 -11.62 2.03
CA ALA A 204 12.34 -11.69 3.07
C ALA A 204 11.87 -11.04 4.36
N ALA A 205 12.13 -11.69 5.49
CA ALA A 205 11.91 -11.16 6.83
C ALA A 205 13.17 -11.37 7.69
N GLY A 206 13.52 -10.36 8.49
CA GLY A 206 14.54 -10.51 9.52
C GLY A 206 14.10 -11.44 10.65
N GLY A 207 12.82 -11.43 10.98
CA GLY A 207 12.15 -12.32 11.92
C GLY A 207 11.44 -13.50 11.22
N SER A 208 10.21 -13.77 11.62
CA SER A 208 9.39 -14.87 11.09
C SER A 208 8.42 -14.39 10.01
N ILE A 209 7.99 -15.31 9.15
CA ILE A 209 6.91 -15.11 8.18
C ILE A 209 5.75 -16.03 8.52
N ARG A 210 4.58 -15.46 8.76
CA ARG A 210 3.35 -16.21 9.07
C ARG A 210 2.23 -15.78 8.15
N ALA A 211 1.57 -16.75 7.50
CA ALA A 211 0.38 -16.56 6.68
C ALA A 211 -0.76 -17.45 7.20
N GLY A 212 -1.94 -16.87 7.39
CA GLY A 212 -3.14 -17.59 7.83
C GLY A 212 -3.72 -18.48 6.75
N MET A 213 -3.32 -18.30 5.49
CA MET A 213 -3.64 -19.20 4.37
C MET A 213 -2.38 -19.59 3.60
N HIS A 214 -2.25 -19.17 2.35
CA HIS A 214 -1.14 -19.55 1.49
C HIS A 214 0.00 -18.53 1.54
N LEU A 215 1.23 -19.02 1.40
CA LEU A 215 2.44 -18.22 1.26
C LEU A 215 3.06 -18.52 -0.11
N GLU A 216 3.13 -17.53 -0.99
CA GLU A 216 3.58 -17.70 -2.36
C GLU A 216 4.61 -16.64 -2.75
N ALA A 217 5.74 -17.04 -3.30
CA ALA A 217 6.75 -16.17 -3.89
C ALA A 217 7.18 -16.72 -5.26
N GLY A 218 7.32 -15.84 -6.25
CA GLY A 218 7.83 -16.23 -7.57
C GLY A 218 9.33 -16.58 -7.53
N TRP A 219 10.06 -16.02 -6.55
CA TRP A 219 11.47 -16.36 -6.28
C TRP A 219 11.59 -17.07 -4.94
N GLY A 220 12.64 -16.75 -4.17
CA GLY A 220 12.88 -17.36 -2.86
C GLY A 220 12.08 -16.72 -1.72
N ILE A 221 11.93 -17.49 -0.63
CA ILE A 221 11.40 -17.01 0.64
C ILE A 221 12.46 -17.20 1.71
N LYS A 222 12.79 -16.13 2.43
CA LYS A 222 13.80 -16.14 3.50
C LYS A 222 13.25 -15.53 4.78
N ALA A 223 13.44 -16.23 5.90
CA ALA A 223 13.13 -15.73 7.24
C ALA A 223 14.30 -16.01 8.19
N GLY A 224 14.58 -15.06 9.08
CA GLY A 224 15.51 -15.29 10.20
C GLY A 224 14.96 -16.26 11.24
N GLY A 225 13.65 -16.30 11.42
CA GLY A 225 12.91 -17.19 12.30
C GLY A 225 12.18 -18.30 11.54
N VAL A 226 10.87 -18.43 11.83
CA VAL A 226 9.98 -19.45 11.27
C VAL A 226 9.34 -18.97 9.96
N ILE A 227 9.21 -19.87 8.99
CA ILE A 227 8.30 -19.72 7.85
C ILE A 227 7.11 -20.63 8.10
N ALA A 228 5.91 -20.07 8.29
CA ALA A 228 4.69 -20.83 8.56
C ALA A 228 3.52 -20.34 7.70
N ALA A 229 2.71 -21.29 7.25
CA ALA A 229 1.44 -21.01 6.60
C ALA A 229 0.40 -22.03 7.05
N ALA A 230 -0.85 -21.61 7.27
CA ALA A 230 -1.93 -22.57 7.51
C ALA A 230 -2.34 -23.34 6.24
N GLY A 231 -1.97 -22.83 5.07
CA GLY A 231 -2.07 -23.49 3.76
C GLY A 231 -0.73 -23.97 3.23
N ALA A 232 -0.58 -23.95 1.91
CA ALA A 232 0.66 -24.33 1.23
C ALA A 232 1.71 -23.22 1.24
N ILE A 233 2.98 -23.62 1.25
CA ILE A 233 4.13 -22.74 1.04
C ILE A 233 4.71 -23.05 -0.34
N ARG A 234 4.80 -22.02 -1.20
CA ARG A 234 5.27 -22.16 -2.58
C ARG A 234 6.34 -21.10 -2.88
N ALA A 235 7.48 -21.54 -3.34
CA ALA A 235 8.56 -20.68 -3.81
C ALA A 235 9.00 -21.12 -5.21
N GLY A 236 9.15 -20.16 -6.11
CA GLY A 236 9.71 -20.41 -7.44
C GLY A 236 11.15 -20.92 -7.36
N GLU A 237 11.90 -20.44 -6.37
CA GLU A 237 13.28 -20.83 -6.11
C GLU A 237 13.42 -21.46 -4.71
N SER A 238 14.29 -20.92 -3.88
CA SER A 238 14.69 -21.47 -2.59
C SER A 238 13.78 -21.06 -1.42
N LEU A 239 13.82 -21.87 -0.36
CA LEU A 239 13.27 -21.59 0.96
C LEU A 239 14.38 -21.60 1.99
N ALA A 240 14.46 -20.58 2.85
CA ALA A 240 15.45 -20.53 3.93
C ALA A 240 14.82 -19.98 5.21
N ALA A 241 14.81 -20.80 6.27
CA ALA A 241 14.34 -20.43 7.60
C ALA A 241 15.44 -20.69 8.64
N GLY A 242 15.61 -19.75 9.57
CA GLY A 242 16.54 -19.93 10.69
C GLY A 242 16.07 -20.97 11.71
N GLU A 243 14.75 -21.15 11.86
CA GLU A 243 14.18 -22.05 12.86
C GLU A 243 13.40 -23.23 12.25
N ALA A 244 12.33 -22.98 11.50
CA ALA A 244 11.49 -24.03 10.96
C ALA A 244 10.69 -23.57 9.72
N ILE A 245 10.30 -24.53 8.87
CA ILE A 245 9.35 -24.34 7.79
C ILE A 245 8.16 -25.27 8.03
N ARG A 246 6.93 -24.71 8.13
CA ARG A 246 5.71 -25.46 8.48
C ARG A 246 4.56 -25.06 7.57
N ALA A 247 4.09 -25.99 6.75
CA ALA A 247 2.81 -25.88 6.06
C ALA A 247 1.67 -26.41 6.93
N GLY A 248 0.44 -26.01 6.63
CA GLY A 248 -0.75 -26.49 7.32
C GLY A 248 -1.03 -27.98 7.09
N ALA A 249 -1.84 -28.57 7.96
CA ALA A 249 -2.23 -29.97 7.85
C ALA A 249 -2.88 -30.26 6.49
N GLY A 250 -2.37 -31.27 5.78
CA GLY A 250 -2.82 -31.66 4.45
C GLY A 250 -2.27 -30.80 3.29
N TYR A 251 -1.47 -29.79 3.59
CA TYR A 251 -0.77 -28.97 2.59
C TYR A 251 0.73 -29.30 2.51
N GLY A 252 1.36 -28.89 1.41
CA GLY A 252 2.76 -29.16 1.14
C GLY A 252 3.64 -27.93 1.10
N VAL A 253 4.95 -28.18 1.17
CA VAL A 253 6.03 -27.21 0.95
C VAL A 253 6.64 -27.48 -0.41
N PHE A 254 6.69 -26.44 -1.26
CA PHE A 254 7.17 -26.53 -2.64
C PHE A 254 8.24 -25.47 -2.87
N ALA A 255 9.42 -25.89 -3.29
CA ALA A 255 10.52 -25.03 -3.73
C ALA A 255 10.98 -25.46 -5.12
N GLY A 256 11.58 -24.52 -5.86
CA GLY A 256 12.09 -24.79 -7.21
C GLY A 256 11.00 -24.94 -8.27
N LEU A 257 9.85 -24.25 -8.12
CA LEU A 257 8.74 -24.36 -9.06
C LEU A 257 9.00 -23.64 -10.40
N ASP A 258 9.85 -22.60 -10.38
CA ASP A 258 10.16 -21.75 -11.54
C ASP A 258 11.66 -21.78 -11.89
N VAL A 259 12.35 -22.90 -11.60
CA VAL A 259 13.79 -23.08 -11.86
C VAL A 259 13.99 -24.00 -13.05
N GLN A 260 14.95 -23.66 -13.91
CA GLN A 260 15.40 -24.55 -15.00
C GLN A 260 16.02 -25.84 -14.43
N MET A 261 15.79 -26.97 -15.11
CA MET A 261 16.25 -28.27 -14.63
C MET A 261 17.78 -28.34 -14.33
N GLU A 262 18.58 -27.68 -15.15
CA GLU A 262 20.03 -27.62 -14.96
C GLU A 262 20.49 -26.87 -13.71
N ALA A 263 19.68 -25.87 -13.26
CA ALA A 263 19.93 -25.06 -12.07
C ALA A 263 19.15 -25.56 -10.84
N TRP A 264 18.37 -26.63 -10.96
CA TRP A 264 17.43 -27.05 -9.93
C TRP A 264 18.12 -27.36 -8.58
N GLU A 265 19.22 -28.11 -8.57
CA GLU A 265 19.95 -28.45 -7.35
C GLU A 265 20.51 -27.21 -6.62
N ALA A 266 20.89 -26.17 -7.36
CA ALA A 266 21.41 -24.95 -6.77
C ALA A 266 20.27 -24.03 -6.24
N SER A 267 19.16 -23.98 -6.95
CA SER A 267 18.11 -22.96 -6.74
C SER A 267 16.86 -23.50 -6.00
N ALA A 268 16.53 -24.79 -6.12
CA ALA A 268 15.42 -25.42 -5.39
C ALA A 268 15.77 -25.83 -3.96
N ARG A 269 16.71 -25.11 -3.35
CA ARG A 269 17.26 -25.44 -2.03
C ARG A 269 16.31 -25.07 -0.91
N VAL A 270 16.09 -26.01 0.03
CA VAL A 270 15.32 -25.81 1.24
C VAL A 270 16.25 -25.92 2.45
N SER A 271 16.47 -24.81 3.14
CA SER A 271 17.37 -24.70 4.29
C SER A 271 16.57 -24.45 5.56
N ALA A 272 16.67 -25.36 6.50
CA ALA A 272 16.10 -25.26 7.85
C ALA A 272 16.82 -26.24 8.79
N PRO A 273 16.81 -26.02 10.15
CA PRO A 273 17.41 -26.95 11.10
C PRO A 273 16.85 -28.38 11.00
N GLN A 274 15.57 -28.51 10.68
CA GLN A 274 14.91 -29.79 10.46
C GLN A 274 14.26 -29.82 9.08
N ARG A 275 14.21 -31.01 8.49
CA ARG A 275 13.50 -31.21 7.22
C ARG A 275 12.02 -30.90 7.41
N PRO A 276 11.42 -30.01 6.58
CA PRO A 276 10.00 -29.70 6.66
C PRO A 276 9.14 -30.94 6.44
N GLU A 277 8.12 -31.13 7.26
CA GLU A 277 7.07 -32.09 6.97
C GLU A 277 6.32 -31.67 5.72
N GLY A 278 5.94 -32.63 4.85
CA GLY A 278 5.24 -32.33 3.62
C GLY A 278 6.10 -31.62 2.56
N LEU A 279 7.45 -31.74 2.59
CA LEU A 279 8.31 -31.27 1.51
C LEU A 279 8.04 -32.09 0.24
N MET A 280 7.31 -31.48 -0.71
CA MET A 280 6.86 -32.11 -1.96
C MET A 280 7.76 -31.79 -3.14
N SER A 281 8.38 -30.60 -3.15
CA SER A 281 9.32 -30.16 -4.18
C SER A 281 10.46 -29.38 -3.54
N GLY A 282 11.66 -29.46 -4.09
CA GLY A 282 12.90 -28.95 -3.54
C GLY A 282 13.67 -30.02 -2.80
N TRP A 283 14.94 -29.74 -2.46
CA TRP A 283 15.77 -30.64 -1.69
C TRP A 283 16.21 -30.00 -0.37
N TRP A 284 16.17 -30.78 0.70
CA TRP A 284 16.59 -30.29 2.00
C TRP A 284 18.10 -30.29 2.13
N ALA A 285 18.67 -29.13 2.37
CA ALA A 285 20.13 -28.89 2.44
C ALA A 285 20.65 -28.79 3.88
N GLY A 286 19.81 -29.03 4.89
CA GLY A 286 20.18 -28.79 6.29
C GLY A 286 19.99 -27.33 6.71
N PRO A 287 20.59 -26.93 7.85
CA PRO A 287 20.56 -25.55 8.32
C PRO A 287 21.09 -24.56 7.30
N ALA A 288 20.55 -23.34 7.29
CA ALA A 288 21.15 -22.25 6.53
C ALA A 288 22.56 -21.98 7.08
N ALA A 289 23.54 -21.84 6.20
CA ALA A 289 24.88 -21.37 6.63
C ALA A 289 24.72 -19.93 7.15
N CYS A 290 25.26 -19.65 8.34
CA CYS A 290 25.31 -18.32 8.94
C CYS A 290 26.12 -17.34 8.08
#